data_0c7d8a90418de72d79cee8c7b37b6100
#
_entry.id   0c7d8a90418de72d79cee8c7b37b6100
#
_cell.length_a   1.000
_cell.length_b   1.000
_cell.length_c   1.000
_cell.angle_alpha   90.00
_cell.angle_beta   90.00
_cell.angle_gamma   90.00
#
_symmetry.space_group_name_H-M   'P 1'
#
loop_
_entity.id
_entity.type
_entity.pdbx_description
1 polymer ?
#
loop_
_entity_poly.entity_id
_entity_poly.type
_entity_poly.pdbx_seq_one_letter_code
_entity_poly.pdbx_strand_id
1 'polypeptide(L)'
;MTDSNHSQSSHTKTTSRRSFLDALFGVTLLGWLGAMIYPVFRFLVPPKRPDLNVSSLDAGLVASFKKNTSKIMRFGRKPVIIVRKKSGDFKALSATCTHLDCNVQFKQDTEQIWCACHNGLYDLEGRNISGPPPRPLTQFQVNLKDEKIFITKGEGV
;
A
#
# COMPACT_ATOMS: atom_id res chain seq x y z
N MET A 1 41.07 -56.24 -53.71
CA MET A 1 41.73 -55.54 -52.58
C MET A 1 41.79 -54.08 -52.97
N THR A 2 40.82 -53.30 -52.57
CA THR A 2 40.74 -51.84 -52.82
C THR A 2 40.43 -51.16 -51.48
N ASP A 3 41.48 -50.53 -50.98
CA ASP A 3 41.45 -49.79 -49.75
C ASP A 3 40.81 -48.39 -49.99
N SER A 4 39.70 -48.12 -49.39
CA SER A 4 39.03 -46.81 -49.47
C SER A 4 39.39 -46.00 -48.24
N ASN A 5 40.39 -45.15 -48.32
CA ASN A 5 40.81 -44.23 -47.29
C ASN A 5 39.88 -43.04 -47.29
N HIS A 6 38.98 -43.01 -46.23
CA HIS A 6 38.03 -41.93 -46.01
C HIS A 6 38.73 -40.85 -45.20
N SER A 7 39.27 -39.87 -45.89
CA SER A 7 39.88 -38.68 -45.30
C SER A 7 38.79 -37.80 -44.66
N GLN A 8 38.66 -37.80 -43.33
CA GLN A 8 37.81 -36.86 -42.57
C GLN A 8 38.49 -35.48 -42.56
N SER A 9 38.02 -34.58 -43.40
CA SER A 9 38.40 -33.18 -43.36
C SER A 9 37.75 -32.50 -42.15
N SER A 10 38.57 -32.26 -41.11
CA SER A 10 38.16 -31.40 -39.96
C SER A 10 38.11 -29.96 -40.42
N HIS A 11 36.91 -29.47 -40.72
CA HIS A 11 36.62 -28.05 -40.97
C HIS A 11 36.79 -27.26 -39.68
N THR A 12 37.99 -26.76 -39.40
CA THR A 12 38.21 -25.71 -38.41
C THR A 12 37.53 -24.43 -38.94
N LYS A 13 36.39 -24.06 -38.37
CA LYS A 13 35.73 -22.77 -38.63
C LYS A 13 36.62 -21.64 -38.12
N THR A 14 37.42 -21.04 -38.96
CA THR A 14 38.10 -19.79 -38.67
C THR A 14 37.06 -18.69 -38.58
N THR A 15 36.78 -18.21 -37.38
CA THR A 15 35.90 -17.05 -37.16
C THR A 15 36.54 -15.82 -37.79
N SER A 16 35.90 -15.30 -38.82
CA SER A 16 36.28 -14.04 -39.46
C SER A 16 36.13 -12.89 -38.45
N ARG A 17 37.07 -11.90 -38.51
CA ARG A 17 37.00 -10.67 -37.69
C ARG A 17 35.63 -10.00 -37.79
N ARG A 18 34.97 -10.06 -38.94
CA ARG A 18 33.61 -9.54 -39.15
C ARG A 18 32.58 -10.31 -38.36
N SER A 19 32.59 -11.62 -38.35
CA SER A 19 31.66 -12.45 -37.56
C SER A 19 31.84 -12.23 -36.07
N PHE A 20 33.06 -11.99 -35.59
CA PHE A 20 33.33 -11.65 -34.21
C PHE A 20 32.71 -10.30 -33.82
N LEU A 21 32.87 -9.27 -34.64
CA LEU A 21 32.31 -7.95 -34.43
C LEU A 21 30.77 -7.98 -34.47
N ASP A 22 30.19 -8.69 -35.44
CA ASP A 22 28.72 -8.84 -35.52
C ASP A 22 28.16 -9.54 -34.29
N ALA A 23 28.82 -10.57 -33.77
CA ALA A 23 28.44 -11.23 -32.55
C ALA A 23 28.56 -10.30 -31.31
N LEU A 24 29.65 -9.52 -31.24
CA LEU A 24 29.86 -8.55 -30.17
C LEU A 24 28.78 -7.47 -30.18
N PHE A 25 28.45 -6.90 -31.32
CA PHE A 25 27.37 -5.93 -31.47
C PHE A 25 26.01 -6.54 -31.12
N GLY A 26 25.73 -7.76 -31.53
CA GLY A 26 24.50 -8.46 -31.18
C GLY A 26 24.32 -8.64 -29.65
N VAL A 27 25.37 -9.10 -28.97
CA VAL A 27 25.35 -9.30 -27.51
C VAL A 27 25.22 -7.98 -26.77
N THR A 28 25.94 -6.93 -27.21
CA THR A 28 25.82 -5.61 -26.54
C THR A 28 24.44 -5.00 -26.74
N LEU A 29 23.87 -5.11 -27.94
CA LEU A 29 22.52 -4.63 -28.23
C LEU A 29 21.46 -5.35 -27.41
N LEU A 30 21.54 -6.67 -27.30
CA LEU A 30 20.64 -7.47 -26.48
C LEU A 30 20.78 -7.14 -24.99
N GLY A 31 22.02 -6.96 -24.50
CA GLY A 31 22.28 -6.52 -23.13
C GLY A 31 21.69 -5.16 -22.84
N TRP A 32 21.82 -4.22 -23.75
CA TRP A 32 21.25 -2.88 -23.62
C TRP A 32 19.72 -2.90 -23.63
N LEU A 33 19.10 -3.65 -24.54
CA LEU A 33 17.64 -3.85 -24.57
C LEU A 33 17.14 -4.49 -23.27
N GLY A 34 17.83 -5.51 -22.76
CA GLY A 34 17.49 -6.14 -21.47
C GLY A 34 17.57 -5.15 -20.32
N ALA A 35 18.61 -4.31 -20.29
CA ALA A 35 18.78 -3.28 -19.27
C ALA A 35 17.68 -2.21 -19.30
N MET A 36 17.17 -1.88 -20.48
CA MET A 36 16.06 -0.96 -20.65
C MET A 36 14.71 -1.57 -20.25
N ILE A 37 14.47 -2.83 -20.63
CA ILE A 37 13.20 -3.51 -20.43
C ILE A 37 13.05 -4.00 -18.98
N TYR A 38 14.13 -4.45 -18.34
CA TYR A 38 14.11 -4.99 -16.98
C TYR A 38 13.46 -4.06 -15.94
N PRO A 39 13.82 -2.77 -15.82
CA PRO A 39 13.19 -1.87 -14.85
C PRO A 39 11.71 -1.64 -15.12
N VAL A 40 11.29 -1.65 -16.41
CA VAL A 40 9.87 -1.52 -16.78
C VAL A 40 9.08 -2.72 -16.26
N PHE A 41 9.54 -3.94 -16.50
CA PHE A 41 8.89 -5.14 -15.96
C PHE A 41 8.92 -5.16 -14.44
N ARG A 42 10.02 -4.74 -13.82
CA ARG A 42 10.14 -4.68 -12.36
C ARG A 42 9.17 -3.68 -11.73
N PHE A 43 8.89 -2.59 -12.44
CA PHE A 43 7.90 -1.60 -12.01
C PHE A 43 6.45 -2.09 -12.19
N LEU A 44 6.16 -2.75 -13.33
CA LEU A 44 4.82 -3.27 -13.64
C LEU A 44 4.41 -4.47 -12.78
N VAL A 45 5.39 -5.24 -12.28
CA VAL A 45 5.15 -6.37 -11.38
C VAL A 45 5.69 -6.05 -9.99
N PRO A 46 4.96 -5.24 -9.20
CA PRO A 46 5.40 -4.88 -7.86
C PRO A 46 5.48 -6.13 -6.97
N PRO A 47 6.46 -6.21 -6.06
CA PRO A 47 6.57 -7.33 -5.14
C PRO A 47 5.31 -7.42 -4.27
N LYS A 48 4.79 -8.64 -4.10
CA LYS A 48 3.69 -8.91 -3.16
C LYS A 48 4.13 -8.46 -1.77
N ARG A 49 3.50 -7.40 -1.27
CA ARG A 49 3.74 -6.95 0.11
C ARG A 49 3.01 -7.91 1.05
N PRO A 50 3.66 -8.44 2.09
CA PRO A 50 2.99 -9.27 3.07
C PRO A 50 1.80 -8.50 3.66
N ASP A 51 0.63 -9.12 3.65
CA ASP A 51 -0.54 -8.57 4.33
C ASP A 51 -0.25 -8.63 5.83
N LEU A 52 -0.09 -7.46 6.43
CA LEU A 52 -0.05 -7.33 7.88
C LEU A 52 -1.48 -7.61 8.37
N ASN A 53 -1.80 -8.87 8.62
CA ASN A 53 -3.04 -9.27 9.27
C ASN A 53 -3.00 -8.82 10.73
N VAL A 54 -3.12 -7.51 10.94
CA VAL A 54 -3.26 -6.93 12.27
C VAL A 54 -4.69 -7.16 12.71
N SER A 55 -4.89 -8.01 13.70
CA SER A 55 -6.20 -8.27 14.31
C SER A 55 -6.60 -7.19 15.31
N SER A 56 -5.62 -6.59 15.99
CA SER A 56 -5.83 -5.50 16.94
C SER A 56 -4.66 -4.52 16.93
N LEU A 57 -4.94 -3.26 17.24
CA LEU A 57 -3.99 -2.18 17.41
C LEU A 57 -4.04 -1.70 18.85
N ASP A 58 -2.91 -1.71 19.56
CA ASP A 58 -2.78 -0.99 20.84
C ASP A 58 -2.61 0.51 20.56
N ALA A 59 -3.62 1.29 20.91
CA ALA A 59 -3.63 2.74 20.73
C ALA A 59 -3.01 3.48 21.92
N GLY A 60 -2.65 2.77 23.00
CA GLY A 60 -2.03 3.32 24.20
C GLY A 60 -3.03 3.54 25.34
N LEU A 61 -2.60 4.29 26.35
CA LEU A 61 -3.37 4.54 27.56
C LEU A 61 -4.52 5.53 27.33
N VAL A 62 -5.66 5.29 27.96
CA VAL A 62 -6.80 6.21 27.98
C VAL A 62 -6.40 7.61 28.47
N ALA A 63 -5.49 7.69 29.45
CA ALA A 63 -4.97 8.95 29.98
C ALA A 63 -4.20 9.78 28.95
N SER A 64 -3.63 9.14 27.92
CA SER A 64 -2.88 9.83 26.84
C SER A 64 -3.76 10.59 25.85
N PHE A 65 -5.08 10.38 25.90
CA PHE A 65 -6.05 11.08 25.06
C PHE A 65 -6.80 12.12 25.89
N LYS A 66 -6.66 13.39 25.52
CA LYS A 66 -7.50 14.46 26.10
C LYS A 66 -8.93 14.33 25.58
N LYS A 67 -9.93 14.72 26.39
CA LYS A 67 -11.32 14.81 25.93
C LYS A 67 -11.45 15.78 24.76
N ASN A 68 -12.37 15.52 23.85
CA ASN A 68 -12.60 16.30 22.64
C ASN A 68 -11.37 16.44 21.73
N THR A 69 -10.58 15.37 21.62
CA THR A 69 -9.40 15.32 20.73
C THR A 69 -9.39 14.05 19.88
N SER A 70 -8.59 14.05 18.87
CA SER A 70 -8.36 12.88 18.02
C SER A 70 -6.88 12.59 17.82
N LYS A 71 -6.60 11.34 17.46
CA LYS A 71 -5.27 10.88 17.07
C LYS A 71 -5.40 9.95 15.89
N ILE A 72 -4.56 10.11 14.87
CA ILE A 72 -4.50 9.19 13.72
C ILE A 72 -3.37 8.20 13.97
N MET A 73 -3.69 6.91 13.83
CA MET A 73 -2.76 5.80 13.97
C MET A 73 -2.90 4.83 12.79
N ARG A 74 -1.92 3.96 12.58
CA ARG A 74 -1.96 2.96 11.52
C ARG A 74 -2.46 1.62 12.05
N PHE A 75 -3.57 1.16 11.49
CA PHE A 75 -4.07 -0.20 11.66
C PHE A 75 -3.65 -1.04 10.45
N GLY A 76 -2.56 -1.76 10.58
CA GLY A 76 -1.94 -2.42 9.44
C GLY A 76 -1.51 -1.40 8.37
N ARG A 77 -2.19 -1.41 7.22
CA ARG A 77 -1.90 -0.50 6.09
C ARG A 77 -2.85 0.70 6.01
N LYS A 78 -3.93 0.70 6.79
CA LYS A 78 -4.97 1.74 6.74
C LYS A 78 -4.79 2.74 7.90
N PRO A 79 -4.89 4.04 7.65
CA PRO A 79 -4.94 5.02 8.74
C PRO A 79 -6.32 4.99 9.41
N VAL A 80 -6.32 5.04 10.73
CA VAL A 80 -7.53 5.09 11.57
C VAL A 80 -7.47 6.34 12.44
N ILE A 81 -8.55 7.09 12.48
CA ILE A 81 -8.73 8.22 13.38
C ILE A 81 -9.48 7.74 14.63
N ILE A 82 -8.87 7.93 15.78
CA ILE A 82 -9.42 7.62 17.09
C ILE A 82 -9.83 8.94 17.73
N VAL A 83 -11.08 9.09 18.03
CA VAL A 83 -11.66 10.31 18.63
C VAL A 83 -12.09 10.00 20.06
N ARG A 84 -11.65 10.83 21.03
CA ARG A 84 -12.23 10.86 22.37
C ARG A 84 -13.25 11.99 22.43
N LYS A 85 -14.52 11.64 22.57
CA LYS A 85 -15.66 12.58 22.64
C LYS A 85 -15.57 13.49 23.87
N LYS A 86 -16.35 14.57 23.90
CA LYS A 86 -16.55 15.40 25.10
C LYS A 86 -17.11 14.58 26.26
N SER A 87 -18.00 13.61 25.99
CA SER A 87 -18.54 12.66 26.97
C SER A 87 -17.45 11.80 27.62
N GLY A 88 -16.34 11.57 26.95
CA GLY A 88 -15.26 10.67 27.37
C GLY A 88 -15.20 9.36 26.59
N ASP A 89 -16.24 9.03 25.83
CA ASP A 89 -16.32 7.84 25.00
C ASP A 89 -15.33 7.89 23.84
N PHE A 90 -14.97 6.73 23.33
CA PHE A 90 -14.08 6.60 22.17
C PHE A 90 -14.82 6.13 20.94
N LYS A 91 -14.43 6.67 19.79
CA LYS A 91 -14.81 6.21 18.46
C LYS A 91 -13.56 6.03 17.60
N ALA A 92 -13.57 5.01 16.76
CA ALA A 92 -12.50 4.75 15.81
C ALA A 92 -13.08 4.57 14.41
N LEU A 93 -12.61 5.36 13.45
CA LEU A 93 -13.09 5.40 12.09
C LEU A 93 -11.92 5.33 11.11
N SER A 94 -12.17 4.92 9.88
CA SER A 94 -11.18 5.08 8.82
C SER A 94 -10.80 6.56 8.69
N ALA A 95 -9.51 6.85 8.70
CA ALA A 95 -9.03 8.20 8.48
C ALA A 95 -8.93 8.57 6.98
N THR A 96 -9.43 7.70 6.09
CA THR A 96 -9.43 7.90 4.65
C THR A 96 -10.81 8.28 4.16
N CYS A 97 -10.92 9.44 3.52
CA CYS A 97 -12.15 9.95 2.92
C CYS A 97 -12.61 9.03 1.77
N THR A 98 -13.91 8.74 1.71
CA THR A 98 -14.48 7.84 0.69
C THR A 98 -14.66 8.47 -0.70
N HIS A 99 -14.30 9.76 -0.87
CA HIS A 99 -14.32 10.43 -2.16
C HIS A 99 -13.04 10.15 -2.97
N LEU A 100 -11.89 10.67 -2.54
CA LEU A 100 -10.61 10.55 -3.23
C LEU A 100 -9.45 10.28 -2.24
N ASP A 101 -9.67 9.45 -1.25
CA ASP A 101 -8.69 8.92 -0.30
C ASP A 101 -7.86 9.97 0.48
N CYS A 102 -8.35 11.22 0.56
CA CYS A 102 -7.74 12.24 1.41
C CYS A 102 -7.84 11.87 2.90
N ASN A 103 -6.86 12.27 3.70
CA ASN A 103 -6.95 12.10 5.14
C ASN A 103 -7.99 13.05 5.73
N VAL A 104 -8.83 12.48 6.60
CA VAL A 104 -9.84 13.25 7.35
C VAL A 104 -9.26 13.81 8.64
N GLN A 105 -9.91 14.83 9.19
CA GLN A 105 -9.56 15.53 10.42
C GLN A 105 -10.78 15.61 11.33
N PHE A 106 -10.55 15.76 12.64
CA PHE A 106 -11.60 15.96 13.63
C PHE A 106 -11.82 17.44 13.90
N LYS A 107 -13.06 17.90 13.77
CA LYS A 107 -13.48 19.25 14.17
C LYS A 107 -14.00 19.21 15.61
N GLN A 108 -13.26 19.82 16.53
CA GLN A 108 -13.58 19.84 17.96
C GLN A 108 -14.86 20.62 18.28
N ASP A 109 -15.14 21.66 17.49
CA ASP A 109 -16.27 22.56 17.74
C ASP A 109 -17.61 21.86 17.54
N THR A 110 -17.72 21.08 16.48
CA THR A 110 -18.95 20.39 16.04
C THR A 110 -18.94 18.89 16.35
N GLU A 111 -17.84 18.34 16.86
CA GLU A 111 -17.60 16.90 17.04
C GLU A 111 -17.85 16.10 15.74
N GLN A 112 -17.37 16.62 14.61
CA GLN A 112 -17.52 16.02 13.28
C GLN A 112 -16.18 15.64 12.69
N ILE A 113 -16.20 14.71 11.75
CA ILE A 113 -15.06 14.36 10.92
C ILE A 113 -15.16 15.13 9.61
N TRP A 114 -14.09 15.82 9.25
CA TRP A 114 -14.03 16.70 8.11
C TRP A 114 -12.90 16.33 7.14
N CYS A 115 -13.19 16.36 5.86
CA CYS A 115 -12.21 16.21 4.79
C CYS A 115 -11.96 17.56 4.12
N ALA A 116 -10.75 18.10 4.27
CA ALA A 116 -10.39 19.41 3.75
C ALA A 116 -10.34 19.50 2.22
N CYS A 117 -10.13 18.36 1.52
CA CYS A 117 -9.95 18.34 0.07
C CYS A 117 -11.18 18.86 -0.68
N HIS A 118 -12.37 18.40 -0.31
CA HIS A 118 -13.63 18.78 -0.98
C HIS A 118 -14.76 19.05 0.02
N ASN A 119 -14.39 19.46 1.23
CA ASN A 119 -15.32 19.85 2.29
C ASN A 119 -16.35 18.76 2.66
N GLY A 120 -15.98 17.48 2.57
CA GLY A 120 -16.82 16.38 3.02
C GLY A 120 -16.93 16.35 4.55
N LEU A 121 -18.14 16.16 5.07
CA LEU A 121 -18.43 16.09 6.49
C LEU A 121 -19.06 14.73 6.84
N TYR A 122 -18.63 14.17 7.98
CA TYR A 122 -19.16 12.92 8.52
C TYR A 122 -19.45 13.11 10.03
N ASP A 123 -20.42 12.35 10.54
CA ASP A 123 -20.65 12.24 11.97
C ASP A 123 -19.64 11.27 12.63
N LEU A 124 -19.73 11.12 13.95
CA LEU A 124 -18.88 10.20 14.71
C LEU A 124 -19.29 8.73 14.56
N GLU A 125 -20.38 8.46 13.89
CA GLU A 125 -20.81 7.14 13.41
C GLU A 125 -20.30 6.87 11.98
N GLY A 126 -19.51 7.79 11.41
CA GLY A 126 -18.93 7.67 10.06
C GLY A 126 -19.92 7.96 8.93
N ARG A 127 -21.18 8.33 9.23
CA ARG A 127 -22.18 8.62 8.20
C ARG A 127 -21.86 9.95 7.53
N ASN A 128 -22.05 10.02 6.21
CA ASN A 128 -21.88 11.26 5.48
C ASN A 128 -23.02 12.24 5.82
N ILE A 129 -22.65 13.46 6.28
CA ILE A 129 -23.58 14.55 6.57
C ILE A 129 -23.69 15.49 5.38
N SER A 130 -22.58 15.80 4.72
CA SER A 130 -22.56 16.69 3.55
C SER A 130 -21.29 16.52 2.71
N GLY A 131 -21.34 17.04 1.48
CA GLY A 131 -20.24 17.03 0.54
C GLY A 131 -20.26 15.83 -0.40
N PRO A 132 -19.21 15.68 -1.24
CA PRO A 132 -19.18 14.68 -2.32
C PRO A 132 -18.90 13.22 -1.89
N PRO A 133 -18.48 12.87 -0.65
CA PRO A 133 -18.20 11.47 -0.31
C PRO A 133 -19.42 10.56 -0.51
N PRO A 134 -19.31 9.46 -1.29
CA PRO A 134 -20.48 8.64 -1.66
C PRO A 134 -20.85 7.57 -0.61
N ARG A 135 -19.98 7.31 0.35
CA ARG A 135 -20.12 6.21 1.32
C ARG A 135 -19.70 6.65 2.72
N PRO A 136 -20.22 6.00 3.78
CA PRO A 136 -19.78 6.24 5.15
C PRO A 136 -18.31 5.82 5.34
N LEU A 137 -17.68 6.37 6.38
CA LEU A 137 -16.38 5.90 6.85
C LEU A 137 -16.53 4.54 7.52
N THR A 138 -15.59 3.66 7.28
CA THR A 138 -15.52 2.36 7.96
C THR A 138 -15.33 2.55 9.46
N GLN A 139 -16.16 1.89 10.26
CA GLN A 139 -16.04 1.89 11.71
C GLN A 139 -15.13 0.76 12.20
N PHE A 140 -14.38 1.02 13.26
CA PHE A 140 -13.62 0.04 14.01
C PHE A 140 -14.17 -0.08 15.43
N GLN A 141 -14.05 -1.26 16.01
CA GLN A 141 -14.44 -1.46 17.40
C GLN A 141 -13.34 -0.95 18.33
N VAL A 142 -13.78 -0.26 19.40
CA VAL A 142 -12.89 0.23 20.45
C VAL A 142 -13.13 -0.61 21.71
N ASN A 143 -12.11 -1.31 22.15
CA ASN A 143 -12.14 -2.12 23.36
C ASN A 143 -11.21 -1.49 24.39
N LEU A 144 -11.73 -1.25 25.59
CA LEU A 144 -10.96 -0.76 26.72
C LEU A 144 -10.61 -1.94 27.64
N LYS A 145 -9.31 -2.16 27.86
CA LYS A 145 -8.80 -3.19 28.76
C LYS A 145 -7.60 -2.65 29.52
N ASP A 146 -7.62 -2.76 30.84
CA ASP A 146 -6.50 -2.36 31.73
C ASP A 146 -6.03 -0.91 31.43
N GLU A 147 -6.97 0.03 31.34
CA GLU A 147 -6.74 1.44 30.98
C GLU A 147 -6.07 1.68 29.62
N LYS A 148 -5.99 0.65 28.79
CA LYS A 148 -5.51 0.72 27.41
C LYS A 148 -6.65 0.64 26.41
N ILE A 149 -6.41 1.25 25.27
CA ILE A 149 -7.33 1.30 24.12
C ILE A 149 -6.85 0.32 23.05
N PHE A 150 -7.68 -0.65 22.74
CA PHE A 150 -7.45 -1.59 21.64
C PHE A 150 -8.46 -1.34 20.54
N ILE A 151 -7.97 -1.22 19.32
CA ILE A 151 -8.80 -1.09 18.13
C ILE A 151 -8.80 -2.41 17.39
N THR A 152 -9.98 -2.93 17.08
CA THR A 152 -10.17 -4.17 16.31
C THR A 152 -11.04 -3.90 15.08
N LYS A 153 -11.00 -4.83 14.09
CA LYS A 153 -11.93 -4.73 12.96
C LYS A 153 -13.36 -4.81 13.46
N GLY A 154 -14.23 -3.90 12.98
CA GLY A 154 -15.67 -4.01 13.16
C GLY A 154 -16.25 -5.17 12.33
N GLU A 155 -17.40 -5.70 12.73
CA GLU A 155 -18.18 -6.63 11.91
C GLU A 155 -18.62 -5.91 10.64
N GLY A 156 -18.15 -6.39 9.47
CA GLY A 156 -18.48 -5.81 8.16
C GLY A 156 -17.34 -5.09 7.43
N VAL A 157 -16.09 -5.30 7.82
CA VAL A 157 -14.90 -4.73 7.18
C VAL A 157 -14.04 -5.79 6.51
#